data_87f5b38eed295537b2c5c9934425062b
#
_entry.id   87f5b38eed295537b2c5c9934425062b
#
_cell.length_a   1.000
_cell.length_b   1.000
_cell.length_c   1.000
_cell.angle_alpha   90.00
_cell.angle_beta   90.00
_cell.angle_gamma   90.00
#
_symmetry.space_group_name_H-M   'P 1'
#
loop_
_entity.id
_entity.type
_entity.pdbx_description
1 polymer ?
#
loop_
_entity_poly.entity_id
_entity_poly.type
_entity_poly.pdbx_seq_one_letter_code
_entity_poly.pdbx_strand_id
1 'polypeptide(L)'
;MNQVILTYSRLPRQLPAAVRARWRARLSPARALRLSADAHAQSQSLLGVALACRLLSAASGRPIGPHQLRYSENGKPHAPGLPEFSITHAGPWVLCAMASEGAVGLDIEPLTIRAALPRWLTVFDAQERAAAGSARAALSIWTTKEAVIKATGATLAELSQVRVRGRRVEYCGQLWHCRALRIAPHMVARLVTARPVARLRQRALPAAAVLAV
;
A
#
# COMPACT_ATOMS: atom_id res chain seq x y z
N MET A 1 -13.40 -18.04 1.10
CA MET A 1 -12.17 -17.99 0.24
C MET A 1 -11.76 -16.55 0.04
N ASN A 2 -10.56 -16.17 0.43
CA ASN A 2 -10.08 -14.79 0.39
C ASN A 2 -10.00 -14.24 -1.04
N GLN A 3 -10.74 -13.16 -1.29
CA GLN A 3 -10.71 -12.40 -2.52
C GLN A 3 -10.01 -11.07 -2.26
N VAL A 4 -9.13 -10.67 -3.19
CA VAL A 4 -8.48 -9.36 -3.12
C VAL A 4 -8.88 -8.53 -4.33
N ILE A 5 -9.29 -7.30 -4.06
CA ILE A 5 -9.53 -6.29 -5.09
C ILE A 5 -8.42 -5.25 -4.97
N LEU A 6 -7.66 -5.08 -6.02
CA LEU A 6 -6.64 -4.05 -6.18
C LEU A 6 -7.13 -3.01 -7.16
N THR A 7 -7.20 -1.77 -6.73
CA THR A 7 -7.38 -0.62 -7.62
C THR A 7 -6.12 0.24 -7.61
N TYR A 8 -5.79 0.80 -8.75
CA TYR A 8 -4.65 1.68 -8.87
C TYR A 8 -4.93 2.81 -9.86
N SER A 9 -4.24 3.90 -9.67
CA SER A 9 -4.37 5.09 -10.49
C SER A 9 -3.00 5.69 -10.77
N ARG A 10 -2.86 6.28 -11.95
CA ARG A 10 -1.71 7.09 -12.28
C ARG A 10 -2.05 8.56 -11.98
N LEU A 11 -1.33 9.14 -11.03
CA LEU A 11 -1.43 10.55 -10.71
C LEU A 11 -0.69 11.35 -11.81
N PRO A 12 -1.25 12.42 -12.38
CA PRO A 12 -0.45 13.43 -13.08
C PRO A 12 0.54 14.10 -12.10
N ARG A 13 1.27 15.12 -12.49
CA ARG A 13 2.27 15.76 -11.60
C ARG A 13 1.73 16.04 -10.19
N GLN A 14 0.55 16.67 -10.09
CA GLN A 14 -0.19 16.91 -8.85
C GLN A 14 -1.66 17.15 -9.16
N LEU A 15 -2.51 17.00 -8.17
CA LEU A 15 -3.92 17.38 -8.28
C LEU A 15 -4.06 18.91 -8.28
N PRO A 16 -5.07 19.48 -8.97
CA PRO A 16 -5.41 20.89 -8.85
C PRO A 16 -5.62 21.31 -7.39
N ALA A 17 -5.21 22.53 -7.03
CA ALA A 17 -5.30 23.04 -5.65
C ALA A 17 -6.72 22.96 -5.09
N ALA A 18 -7.75 23.31 -5.89
CA ALA A 18 -9.14 23.21 -5.50
C ALA A 18 -9.58 21.76 -5.18
N VAL A 19 -9.09 20.78 -5.94
CA VAL A 19 -9.37 19.35 -5.68
C VAL A 19 -8.69 18.92 -4.37
N ARG A 20 -7.43 19.30 -4.14
CA ARG A 20 -6.74 19.01 -2.89
C ARG A 20 -7.46 19.63 -1.69
N ALA A 21 -7.85 20.89 -1.78
CA ALA A 21 -8.58 21.58 -0.70
C ALA A 21 -9.92 20.89 -0.39
N ARG A 22 -10.71 20.57 -1.42
CA ARG A 22 -11.98 19.84 -1.27
C ARG A 22 -11.81 18.48 -0.58
N TRP A 23 -10.83 17.68 -0.98
CA TRP A 23 -10.59 16.37 -0.38
C TRP A 23 -9.99 16.48 1.02
N ARG A 24 -9.11 17.47 1.27
CA ARG A 24 -8.56 17.74 2.61
C ARG A 24 -9.67 18.10 3.60
N ALA A 25 -10.64 18.90 3.21
CA ALA A 25 -11.77 19.29 4.05
C ALA A 25 -12.67 18.11 4.48
N ARG A 26 -12.62 16.99 3.76
CA ARG A 26 -13.38 15.76 4.07
C ARG A 26 -12.67 14.81 5.03
N LEU A 27 -11.38 15.04 5.31
CA LEU A 27 -10.60 14.24 6.26
C LEU A 27 -10.98 14.60 7.70
N SER A 28 -10.69 13.68 8.63
CA SER A 28 -10.69 14.06 10.05
C SER A 28 -9.63 15.12 10.32
N PRO A 29 -9.82 16.03 11.29
CA PRO A 29 -8.84 17.09 11.60
C PRO A 29 -7.43 16.53 11.86
N ALA A 30 -7.33 15.47 12.66
CA ALA A 30 -6.05 14.83 12.98
C ALA A 30 -5.34 14.31 11.72
N ARG A 31 -6.07 13.76 10.72
CA ARG A 31 -5.49 13.30 9.47
C ARG A 31 -5.10 14.45 8.55
N ALA A 32 -5.90 15.51 8.51
CA ALA A 32 -5.60 16.70 7.71
C ALA A 32 -4.31 17.39 8.16
N LEU A 33 -4.00 17.40 9.46
CA LEU A 33 -2.76 17.93 10.02
C LEU A 33 -1.52 17.09 9.66
N ARG A 34 -1.68 15.79 9.41
CA ARG A 34 -0.58 14.88 9.04
C ARG A 34 -0.32 14.84 7.52
N LEU A 35 -1.03 15.60 6.71
CA LEU A 35 -0.75 15.68 5.29
C LEU A 35 0.57 16.43 5.05
N SER A 36 1.35 15.96 4.09
CA SER A 36 2.56 16.64 3.65
C SER A 36 2.25 18.06 3.15
N ALA A 37 3.17 19.00 3.37
CA ALA A 37 3.14 20.31 2.74
C ALA A 37 3.46 20.23 1.24
N ASP A 38 4.21 19.21 0.80
CA ASP A 38 4.50 18.97 -0.61
C ASP A 38 3.22 18.59 -1.37
N ALA A 39 2.93 19.33 -2.43
CA ALA A 39 1.70 19.20 -3.19
C ALA A 39 1.55 17.84 -3.91
N HIS A 40 2.67 17.22 -4.32
CA HIS A 40 2.66 15.91 -4.96
C HIS A 40 2.38 14.81 -3.93
N ALA A 41 3.11 14.78 -2.82
CA ALA A 41 2.90 13.83 -1.72
C ALA A 41 1.50 13.96 -1.12
N GLN A 42 1.00 15.20 -0.98
CA GLN A 42 -0.39 15.44 -0.56
C GLN A 42 -1.39 14.83 -1.55
N SER A 43 -1.16 15.03 -2.86
CA SER A 43 -2.02 14.48 -3.92
C SER A 43 -2.04 12.96 -3.92
N GLN A 44 -0.88 12.30 -3.73
CA GLN A 44 -0.79 10.85 -3.61
C GLN A 44 -1.59 10.36 -2.40
N SER A 45 -1.45 11.01 -1.25
CA SER A 45 -2.14 10.66 -0.02
C SER A 45 -3.68 10.78 -0.17
N LEU A 46 -4.15 11.88 -0.76
CA LEU A 46 -5.59 12.12 -0.99
C LEU A 46 -6.18 11.14 -2.01
N LEU A 47 -5.46 10.85 -3.09
CA LEU A 47 -5.89 9.87 -4.08
C LEU A 47 -5.94 8.44 -3.48
N GLY A 48 -4.99 8.09 -2.61
CA GLY A 48 -5.01 6.82 -1.88
C GLY A 48 -6.23 6.67 -0.97
N VAL A 49 -6.58 7.73 -0.23
CA VAL A 49 -7.81 7.78 0.58
C VAL A 49 -9.05 7.64 -0.31
N ALA A 50 -9.09 8.31 -1.46
CA ALA A 50 -10.22 8.23 -2.37
C ALA A 50 -10.41 6.81 -2.96
N LEU A 51 -9.31 6.13 -3.32
CA LEU A 51 -9.33 4.72 -3.76
C LEU A 51 -9.88 3.81 -2.66
N ALA A 52 -9.43 3.99 -1.41
CA ALA A 52 -9.90 3.20 -0.27
C ALA A 52 -11.40 3.42 -0.03
N CYS A 53 -11.86 4.67 0.03
CA CYS A 53 -13.28 4.98 0.19
C CYS A 53 -14.14 4.32 -0.91
N ARG A 54 -13.67 4.35 -2.15
CA ARG A 54 -14.37 3.73 -3.28
C ARG A 54 -14.46 2.20 -3.14
N LEU A 55 -13.37 1.53 -2.76
CA LEU A 55 -13.38 0.08 -2.53
C LEU A 55 -14.30 -0.30 -1.38
N LEU A 56 -14.21 0.41 -0.27
CA LEU A 56 -15.03 0.16 0.91
C LEU A 56 -16.51 0.44 0.65
N SER A 57 -16.84 1.49 -0.11
CA SER A 57 -18.22 1.77 -0.52
C SER A 57 -18.78 0.63 -1.36
N ALA A 58 -18.00 0.13 -2.33
CA ALA A 58 -18.43 -0.99 -3.16
C ALA A 58 -18.62 -2.30 -2.37
N ALA A 59 -17.79 -2.52 -1.35
CA ALA A 59 -17.87 -3.71 -0.50
C ALA A 59 -19.03 -3.66 0.49
N SER A 60 -19.35 -2.46 1.02
CA SER A 60 -20.39 -2.28 2.04
C SER A 60 -21.79 -1.98 1.46
N GLY A 61 -21.89 -1.70 0.17
CA GLY A 61 -23.15 -1.27 -0.47
C GLY A 61 -23.65 0.13 -0.06
N ARG A 62 -22.84 0.90 0.68
CA ARG A 62 -23.15 2.25 1.15
C ARG A 62 -21.98 3.22 0.97
N PRO A 63 -22.21 4.52 0.83
CA PRO A 63 -21.13 5.50 0.72
C PRO A 63 -20.24 5.50 1.96
N ILE A 64 -18.93 5.39 1.75
CA ILE A 64 -17.90 5.52 2.80
C ILE A 64 -17.05 6.76 2.49
N GLY A 65 -17.06 7.71 3.41
CA GLY A 65 -16.31 8.96 3.28
C GLY A 65 -14.97 8.93 4.01
N PRO A 66 -14.05 9.86 3.67
CA PRO A 66 -12.72 9.97 4.28
C PRO A 66 -12.73 10.14 5.81
N HIS A 67 -13.76 10.81 6.37
CA HIS A 67 -13.92 11.02 7.82
C HIS A 67 -14.24 9.74 8.59
N GLN A 68 -14.67 8.67 7.92
CA GLN A 68 -14.97 7.37 8.53
C GLN A 68 -13.72 6.48 8.64
N LEU A 69 -12.63 6.84 7.96
CA LEU A 69 -11.36 6.15 8.12
C LEU A 69 -10.71 6.52 9.44
N ARG A 70 -10.25 5.51 10.16
CA ARG A 70 -9.45 5.63 11.37
C ARG A 70 -8.00 5.27 11.06
N TYR A 71 -7.10 5.63 11.95
CA TYR A 71 -5.68 5.37 11.80
C TYR A 71 -5.13 4.84 13.11
N SER A 72 -4.37 3.74 13.07
CA SER A 72 -3.64 3.24 14.24
C SER A 72 -2.57 4.26 14.67
N GLU A 73 -1.94 4.03 15.81
CA GLU A 73 -0.82 4.86 16.28
C GLU A 73 0.29 4.96 15.24
N ASN A 74 0.62 3.86 14.57
CA ASN A 74 1.62 3.78 13.51
C ASN A 74 1.09 4.23 12.13
N GLY A 75 -0.13 4.77 12.07
CA GLY A 75 -0.68 5.38 10.86
C GLY A 75 -1.33 4.41 9.86
N LYS A 76 -1.50 3.11 10.20
CA LYS A 76 -2.23 2.18 9.34
C LYS A 76 -3.70 2.61 9.27
N PRO A 77 -4.26 2.86 8.05
CA PRO A 77 -5.67 3.18 7.91
C PRO A 77 -6.53 1.93 8.06
N HIS A 78 -7.70 2.08 8.69
CA HIS A 78 -8.73 1.06 8.81
C HIS A 78 -10.12 1.69 8.87
N ALA A 79 -11.15 0.90 8.64
CA ALA A 79 -12.55 1.33 8.75
C ALA A 79 -13.30 0.29 9.61
N PRO A 80 -13.77 0.64 10.84
CA PRO A 80 -14.40 -0.32 11.73
C PRO A 80 -15.56 -1.07 11.08
N GLY A 81 -15.58 -2.40 11.22
CA GLY A 81 -16.62 -3.26 10.65
C GLY A 81 -16.55 -3.48 9.15
N LEU A 82 -15.49 -2.98 8.47
CA LEU A 82 -15.26 -3.16 7.04
C LEU A 82 -14.02 -4.00 6.77
N PRO A 83 -13.88 -4.56 5.56
CA PRO A 83 -12.70 -5.34 5.19
C PRO A 83 -11.38 -4.58 5.34
N GLU A 84 -10.31 -5.33 5.65
CA GLU A 84 -8.95 -4.77 5.73
C GLU A 84 -8.46 -4.27 4.36
N PHE A 85 -7.76 -3.15 4.38
CA PHE A 85 -7.19 -2.56 3.17
C PHE A 85 -5.81 -1.97 3.43
N SER A 86 -5.05 -1.76 2.36
CA SER A 86 -3.73 -1.14 2.39
C SER A 86 -3.57 -0.17 1.24
N ILE A 87 -2.92 0.96 1.51
CA ILE A 87 -2.62 2.02 0.53
C ILE A 87 -1.11 2.12 0.38
N THR A 88 -0.63 2.28 -0.85
CA THR A 88 0.77 2.59 -1.14
C THR A 88 0.88 3.51 -2.36
N HIS A 89 2.01 4.20 -2.48
CA HIS A 89 2.29 5.05 -3.64
C HIS A 89 3.80 5.17 -3.88
N ALA A 90 4.19 5.26 -5.13
CA ALA A 90 5.56 5.60 -5.54
C ALA A 90 5.57 6.21 -6.94
N GLY A 91 6.36 7.25 -7.13
CA GLY A 91 6.35 8.02 -8.36
C GLY A 91 4.93 8.49 -8.71
N PRO A 92 4.43 8.23 -9.94
CA PRO A 92 3.07 8.63 -10.30
C PRO A 92 1.99 7.62 -9.88
N TRP A 93 2.34 6.50 -9.25
CA TRP A 93 1.41 5.42 -8.99
C TRP A 93 0.86 5.47 -7.56
N VAL A 94 -0.45 5.33 -7.43
CA VAL A 94 -1.17 5.19 -6.16
C VAL A 94 -2.03 3.94 -6.23
N LEU A 95 -1.89 3.06 -5.25
CA LEU A 95 -2.53 1.76 -5.19
C LEU A 95 -3.32 1.61 -3.89
N CYS A 96 -4.45 0.92 -3.97
CA CYS A 96 -5.18 0.44 -2.81
C CYS A 96 -5.64 -1.00 -3.04
N ALA A 97 -5.36 -1.90 -2.10
CA ALA A 97 -5.92 -3.24 -2.09
C ALA A 97 -6.79 -3.45 -0.88
N MET A 98 -7.85 -4.23 -1.05
CA MET A 98 -8.77 -4.67 -0.01
C MET A 98 -8.89 -6.19 -0.06
N ALA A 99 -8.81 -6.85 1.08
CA ALA A 99 -9.00 -8.30 1.23
C ALA A 99 -10.35 -8.60 1.89
N SER A 100 -11.06 -9.60 1.39
CA SER A 100 -12.31 -10.05 2.02
C SER A 100 -12.10 -10.74 3.35
N GLU A 101 -10.91 -11.32 3.56
CA GLU A 101 -10.56 -12.07 4.77
C GLU A 101 -9.11 -11.77 5.20
N GLY A 102 -8.95 -11.34 6.45
CA GLY A 102 -7.65 -11.14 7.10
C GLY A 102 -6.89 -9.92 6.61
N ALA A 103 -5.72 -9.72 7.19
CA ALA A 103 -4.89 -8.56 6.92
C ALA A 103 -4.31 -8.57 5.50
N VAL A 104 -4.16 -7.38 4.93
CA VAL A 104 -3.57 -7.14 3.62
C VAL A 104 -2.58 -5.97 3.69
N GLY A 105 -1.46 -6.11 2.97
CA GLY A 105 -0.47 -5.06 2.82
C GLY A 105 -0.01 -4.93 1.38
N LEU A 106 0.27 -3.71 1.00
CA LEU A 106 0.79 -3.33 -0.32
C LEU A 106 2.05 -2.52 -0.18
N ASP A 107 3.00 -2.79 -1.06
CA ASP A 107 4.09 -1.86 -1.30
C ASP A 107 4.47 -1.79 -2.78
N ILE A 108 4.96 -0.62 -3.22
CA ILE A 108 5.41 -0.35 -4.58
C ILE A 108 6.62 0.58 -4.56
N GLU A 109 7.64 0.24 -5.35
CA GLU A 109 8.88 1.00 -5.45
C GLU A 109 9.39 1.09 -6.89
N PRO A 110 10.00 2.22 -7.29
CA PRO A 110 10.61 2.35 -8.60
C PRO A 110 11.95 1.62 -8.66
N LEU A 111 12.20 0.91 -9.76
CA LEU A 111 13.45 0.16 -9.95
C LEU A 111 14.71 1.04 -10.01
N THR A 112 14.55 2.35 -10.10
CA THR A 112 15.64 3.32 -10.17
C THR A 112 16.31 3.62 -8.82
N ILE A 113 15.77 3.14 -7.70
CA ILE A 113 16.29 3.38 -6.34
C ILE A 113 17.54 2.51 -6.07
N ARG A 114 18.58 2.62 -6.89
CA ARG A 114 19.85 1.91 -6.66
C ARG A 114 20.64 2.45 -5.47
N ALA A 115 20.51 3.73 -5.16
CA ALA A 115 21.25 4.38 -4.06
C ALA A 115 20.80 3.92 -2.66
N ALA A 116 19.62 3.33 -2.52
CA ALA A 116 19.09 2.85 -1.23
C ALA A 116 19.49 1.38 -0.93
N LEU A 117 20.10 0.66 -1.89
CA LEU A 117 20.51 -0.74 -1.71
C LEU A 117 21.32 -1.01 -0.43
N PRO A 118 22.36 -0.20 -0.07
CA PRO A 118 23.14 -0.45 1.16
C PRO A 118 22.26 -0.39 2.43
N ARG A 119 21.29 0.52 2.50
CA ARG A 119 20.38 0.63 3.66
C ARG A 119 19.44 -0.56 3.76
N TRP A 120 18.96 -1.09 2.64
CA TRP A 120 18.07 -2.26 2.66
C TRP A 120 18.80 -3.52 3.15
N LEU A 121 20.06 -3.69 2.74
CA LEU A 121 20.87 -4.85 3.15
C LEU A 121 21.07 -4.92 4.66
N THR A 122 20.94 -3.83 5.41
CA THR A 122 21.05 -3.86 6.89
C THR A 122 19.91 -4.61 7.57
N VAL A 123 18.73 -4.66 6.93
CA VAL A 123 17.55 -5.36 7.46
C VAL A 123 17.34 -6.74 6.81
N PHE A 124 18.26 -7.17 5.92
CA PHE A 124 18.21 -8.49 5.29
C PHE A 124 19.04 -9.49 6.10
N ASP A 125 18.51 -10.69 6.29
CA ASP A 125 19.29 -11.79 6.82
C ASP A 125 20.25 -12.39 5.78
N ALA A 126 21.06 -13.37 6.16
CA ALA A 126 22.08 -13.96 5.28
C ALA A 126 21.48 -14.59 4.01
N GLN A 127 20.32 -15.26 4.12
CA GLN A 127 19.65 -15.89 2.98
C GLN A 127 19.03 -14.85 2.04
N GLU A 128 18.47 -13.79 2.59
CA GLU A 128 17.92 -12.67 1.81
C GLU A 128 19.02 -11.91 1.08
N ARG A 129 20.17 -11.69 1.73
CA ARG A 129 21.35 -11.10 1.07
C ARG A 129 21.86 -11.97 -0.08
N ALA A 130 21.93 -13.28 0.11
CA ALA A 130 22.30 -14.21 -0.96
C ALA A 130 21.29 -14.20 -2.12
N ALA A 131 19.99 -14.06 -1.82
CA ALA A 131 18.93 -13.97 -2.82
C ALA A 131 18.86 -12.62 -3.54
N ALA A 132 19.48 -11.58 -2.98
CA ALA A 132 19.46 -10.21 -3.51
C ALA A 132 20.47 -9.99 -4.66
N GLY A 133 20.72 -10.99 -5.51
CA GLY A 133 21.74 -10.98 -6.59
C GLY A 133 21.50 -9.94 -7.71
N SER A 134 20.41 -9.18 -7.66
CA SER A 134 20.13 -8.06 -8.57
C SER A 134 19.35 -6.95 -7.85
N ALA A 135 19.41 -5.72 -8.39
CA ALA A 135 18.63 -4.60 -7.85
C ALA A 135 17.12 -4.92 -7.77
N ARG A 136 16.58 -5.62 -8.77
CA ARG A 136 15.16 -6.04 -8.78
C ARG A 136 14.88 -7.09 -7.70
N ALA A 137 15.80 -8.03 -7.47
CA ALA A 137 15.65 -9.04 -6.43
C ALA A 137 15.70 -8.41 -5.03
N ALA A 138 16.69 -7.56 -4.78
CA ALA A 138 16.79 -6.81 -3.53
C ALA A 138 15.55 -5.96 -3.26
N LEU A 139 15.10 -5.21 -4.27
CA LEU A 139 13.90 -4.39 -4.18
C LEU A 139 12.63 -5.23 -3.95
N SER A 140 12.60 -6.44 -4.50
CA SER A 140 11.49 -7.39 -4.28
C SER A 140 11.41 -7.87 -2.83
N ILE A 141 12.55 -8.08 -2.18
CA ILE A 141 12.62 -8.45 -0.77
C ILE A 141 12.19 -7.26 0.09
N TRP A 142 12.73 -6.08 -0.18
CA TRP A 142 12.40 -4.84 0.52
C TRP A 142 10.89 -4.55 0.48
N THR A 143 10.29 -4.45 -0.72
CA THR A 143 8.86 -4.19 -0.90
C THR A 143 7.99 -5.27 -0.25
N THR A 144 8.45 -6.52 -0.19
CA THR A 144 7.73 -7.58 0.53
C THR A 144 7.74 -7.33 2.03
N LYS A 145 8.89 -6.97 2.61
CA LYS A 145 8.98 -6.63 4.04
C LYS A 145 8.11 -5.43 4.39
N GLU A 146 8.18 -4.35 3.61
CA GLU A 146 7.31 -3.18 3.83
C GLU A 146 5.82 -3.51 3.68
N ALA A 147 5.44 -4.36 2.74
CA ALA A 147 4.06 -4.80 2.61
C ALA A 147 3.58 -5.56 3.86
N VAL A 148 4.43 -6.38 4.52
CA VAL A 148 4.09 -7.02 5.81
C VAL A 148 3.90 -5.99 6.92
N ILE A 149 4.82 -5.05 7.06
CA ILE A 149 4.71 -3.95 8.04
C ILE A 149 3.41 -3.15 7.83
N LYS A 150 3.06 -2.85 6.59
CA LYS A 150 1.77 -2.20 6.26
C LYS A 150 0.56 -3.08 6.56
N ALA A 151 0.66 -4.40 6.38
CA ALA A 151 -0.41 -5.33 6.68
C ALA A 151 -0.69 -5.42 8.19
N THR A 152 0.36 -5.44 9.00
CA THR A 152 0.27 -5.58 10.45
C THR A 152 0.08 -4.25 11.18
N GLY A 153 0.46 -3.13 10.57
CA GLY A 153 0.54 -1.83 11.24
C GLY A 153 1.75 -1.71 12.18
N ALA A 154 2.76 -2.57 12.01
CA ALA A 154 4.03 -2.49 12.70
C ALA A 154 4.87 -1.29 12.26
N THR A 155 6.06 -1.12 12.82
CA THR A 155 6.98 -0.03 12.50
C THR A 155 8.12 -0.50 11.59
N LEU A 156 8.78 0.43 10.91
CA LEU A 156 9.95 0.11 10.07
C LEU A 156 11.13 -0.47 10.87
N ALA A 157 11.18 -0.26 12.19
CA ALA A 157 12.18 -0.87 13.05
C ALA A 157 12.09 -2.41 13.08
N GLU A 158 10.93 -2.96 12.73
CA GLU A 158 10.66 -4.40 12.74
C GLU A 158 10.95 -5.10 11.40
N LEU A 159 11.41 -4.36 10.37
CA LEU A 159 11.73 -4.93 9.06
C LEU A 159 12.70 -6.12 9.11
N SER A 160 13.67 -6.10 10.03
CA SER A 160 14.63 -7.22 10.20
C SER A 160 13.97 -8.49 10.73
N GLN A 161 12.81 -8.41 11.37
CA GLN A 161 12.06 -9.55 11.88
C GLN A 161 11.21 -10.24 10.78
N VAL A 162 10.95 -9.55 9.68
CA VAL A 162 10.24 -10.13 8.53
C VAL A 162 11.22 -10.97 7.73
N ARG A 163 10.94 -12.26 7.56
CA ARG A 163 11.78 -13.21 6.81
C ARG A 163 11.14 -13.56 5.48
N VAL A 164 11.80 -13.23 4.38
CA VAL A 164 11.30 -13.47 3.02
C VAL A 164 12.00 -14.70 2.41
N ARG A 165 11.21 -15.70 2.01
CA ARG A 165 11.67 -16.94 1.39
C ARG A 165 10.88 -17.20 0.11
N GLY A 166 11.20 -16.46 -0.93
CA GLY A 166 10.43 -16.48 -2.18
C GLY A 166 8.99 -16.00 -1.99
N ARG A 167 8.03 -16.92 -2.11
CA ARG A 167 6.59 -16.58 -1.89
C ARG A 167 6.12 -16.77 -0.45
N ARG A 168 6.94 -17.42 0.38
CA ARG A 168 6.66 -17.58 1.81
C ARG A 168 7.29 -16.41 2.56
N VAL A 169 6.55 -15.81 3.44
CA VAL A 169 7.01 -14.73 4.27
C VAL A 169 6.60 -15.02 5.70
N GLU A 170 7.53 -14.89 6.62
CA GLU A 170 7.28 -15.16 8.04
C GLU A 170 7.50 -13.88 8.85
N TYR A 171 6.57 -13.60 9.74
CA TYR A 171 6.67 -12.49 10.67
C TYR A 171 5.86 -12.80 11.93
N CYS A 172 6.46 -12.64 13.13
CA CYS A 172 5.85 -12.91 14.43
C CYS A 172 5.19 -14.30 14.51
N GLY A 173 5.86 -15.35 14.00
CA GLY A 173 5.34 -16.72 14.00
C GLY A 173 4.19 -16.98 13.02
N GLN A 174 3.78 -15.97 12.26
CA GLN A 174 2.72 -16.09 11.25
C GLN A 174 3.30 -16.21 9.84
N LEU A 175 2.70 -17.11 9.04
CA LEU A 175 2.98 -17.24 7.61
C LEU A 175 2.13 -16.25 6.81
N TRP A 176 2.77 -15.51 5.92
CA TRP A 176 2.16 -14.56 4.99
C TRP A 176 2.33 -15.03 3.55
N HIS A 177 1.35 -14.72 2.70
CA HIS A 177 1.33 -15.09 1.29
C HIS A 177 1.68 -13.87 0.43
N CYS A 178 2.78 -13.94 -0.31
CA CYS A 178 3.27 -12.84 -1.14
C CYS A 178 2.95 -13.08 -2.63
N ARG A 179 2.46 -12.04 -3.32
CA ARG A 179 2.28 -12.00 -4.77
C ARG A 179 2.97 -10.79 -5.39
N ALA A 180 3.66 -11.00 -6.50
CA ALA A 180 4.13 -9.92 -7.36
C ALA A 180 2.94 -9.32 -8.13
N LEU A 181 2.90 -7.99 -8.21
CA LEU A 181 1.92 -7.26 -8.99
C LEU A 181 2.59 -6.62 -10.22
N ARG A 182 1.89 -6.62 -11.34
CA ARG A 182 2.33 -5.93 -12.56
C ARG A 182 1.57 -4.60 -12.68
N ILE A 183 2.22 -3.50 -12.31
CA ILE A 183 1.65 -2.15 -12.38
C ILE A 183 2.27 -1.38 -13.55
N ALA A 184 3.60 -1.34 -13.62
CA ALA A 184 4.35 -0.71 -14.71
C ALA A 184 5.73 -1.37 -14.86
N PRO A 185 6.40 -1.28 -16.03
CA PRO A 185 7.66 -1.98 -16.30
C PRO A 185 8.80 -1.65 -15.33
N HIS A 186 8.87 -0.40 -14.90
CA HIS A 186 9.93 0.10 -14.01
C HIS A 186 9.56 0.11 -12.53
N MET A 187 8.49 -0.57 -12.17
CA MET A 187 8.04 -0.65 -10.79
C MET A 187 8.17 -2.10 -10.27
N VAL A 188 8.46 -2.22 -8.99
CA VAL A 188 8.34 -3.46 -8.24
C VAL A 188 7.22 -3.27 -7.23
N ALA A 189 6.19 -4.09 -7.31
CA ALA A 189 5.06 -4.03 -6.40
C ALA A 189 4.75 -5.40 -5.80
N ARG A 190 4.41 -5.41 -4.52
CA ARG A 190 4.10 -6.60 -3.73
C ARG A 190 2.78 -6.46 -2.99
N LEU A 191 2.02 -7.52 -3.05
CA LEU A 191 0.82 -7.75 -2.24
C LEU A 191 1.13 -8.84 -1.24
N VAL A 192 0.85 -8.60 0.03
CA VAL A 192 0.98 -9.58 1.10
C VAL A 192 -0.37 -9.74 1.80
N THR A 193 -0.75 -10.98 2.09
CA THR A 193 -2.02 -11.30 2.76
C THR A 193 -1.82 -12.35 3.84
N ALA A 194 -2.58 -12.24 4.94
CA ALA A 194 -2.58 -13.22 6.02
C ALA A 194 -3.23 -14.56 5.63
N ARG A 195 -4.09 -14.55 4.60
CA ARG A 195 -4.77 -15.74 4.05
C ARG A 195 -4.40 -15.93 2.58
N PRO A 196 -4.32 -17.17 2.07
CA PRO A 196 -4.09 -17.41 0.65
C PRO A 196 -5.11 -16.69 -0.22
N VAL A 197 -4.65 -16.07 -1.30
CA VAL A 197 -5.54 -15.34 -2.23
C VAL A 197 -6.11 -16.31 -3.26
N ALA A 198 -7.39 -16.61 -3.16
CA ALA A 198 -8.11 -17.42 -4.13
C ALA A 198 -8.38 -16.67 -5.44
N ARG A 199 -8.72 -15.38 -5.34
CA ARG A 199 -8.99 -14.53 -6.51
C ARG A 199 -8.42 -13.13 -6.31
N LEU A 200 -7.64 -12.67 -7.30
CA LEU A 200 -7.14 -11.29 -7.37
C LEU A 200 -7.78 -10.59 -8.59
N ARG A 201 -8.51 -9.50 -8.34
CA ARG A 201 -9.03 -8.62 -9.38
C ARG A 201 -8.22 -7.33 -9.37
N GLN A 202 -7.64 -6.96 -10.51
CA GLN A 202 -6.89 -5.71 -10.66
C GLN A 202 -7.60 -4.77 -11.61
N ARG A 203 -7.74 -3.50 -11.24
CA ARG A 203 -8.40 -2.47 -12.04
C ARG A 203 -7.64 -1.15 -12.00
N ALA A 204 -7.25 -0.66 -13.17
CA ALA A 204 -6.79 0.72 -13.34
C ALA A 204 -7.99 1.66 -13.36
N LEU A 205 -7.89 2.79 -12.66
CA LEU A 205 -8.91 3.83 -12.61
C LEU A 205 -8.29 5.19 -12.95
N PRO A 206 -8.90 6.01 -13.81
CA PRO A 206 -8.46 7.38 -14.01
C PRO A 206 -8.57 8.18 -12.69
N ALA A 207 -7.57 8.97 -12.34
CA ALA A 207 -7.57 9.77 -11.10
C ALA A 207 -8.78 10.71 -11.03
N ALA A 208 -9.18 11.32 -12.17
CA ALA A 208 -10.36 12.16 -12.24
C ALA A 208 -11.64 11.40 -11.86
N ALA A 209 -11.81 10.16 -12.34
CA ALA A 209 -12.98 9.34 -12.02
C ALA A 209 -13.00 8.89 -10.54
N VAL A 210 -11.83 8.74 -9.90
CA VAL A 210 -11.72 8.40 -8.48
C VAL A 210 -12.09 9.60 -7.60
N LEU A 211 -11.77 10.80 -8.03
CA LEU A 211 -11.93 12.05 -7.27
C LEU A 211 -13.23 12.82 -7.60
N ALA A 212 -13.99 12.35 -8.56
CA ALA A 212 -15.28 12.94 -8.98
C ALA A 212 -16.40 12.59 -7.98
N VAL A 213 -16.27 13.06 -6.71
CA VAL A 213 -17.30 12.87 -5.68
C VAL A 213 -17.61 14.19 -5.01
#